data_d3bc6ebcb057b2ecf2c0301899331c14
#
_entry.id   d3bc6ebcb057b2ecf2c0301899331c14
#
_cell.length_a   1.000
_cell.length_b   1.000
_cell.length_c   1.000
_cell.angle_alpha   90.00
_cell.angle_beta   90.00
_cell.angle_gamma   90.00
#
_symmetry.space_group_name_H-M   'P 1'
#
loop_
_entity.id
_entity.type
_entity.pdbx_description
1 polymer ?
#
loop_
_entity_poly.entity_id
_entity_poly.type
_entity_poly.pdbx_seq_one_letter_code
_entity_poly.pdbx_strand_id
1 'polypeptide(L)'
;VGADYKKDGLLAGVGIELLSLKPRTSALGANGDKYKIDERITTLSYEAHAKYTHKAWFIAAKSVLGSNLTQASGLGGFGIKSVNEHTGEQKYTPIRFSSSWLNVVYGQKWKPGIFVGYAKNLGTSDALYAPNGTDAQVYGTGINLDQLVTAGAELTYNVPHWKFGLEYTLSSAWYGSLNASNGKIRDTHAVCNNRIVAVAMFM
;
A
#
# COMPACT_ATOMS: atom_id res chain seq x y z
N VAL A 1 -13.17 11.48 -0.18
CA VAL A 1 -13.88 12.28 -1.21
C VAL A 1 -13.12 12.16 -2.52
N GLY A 2 -13.83 11.99 -3.63
CA GLY A 2 -13.22 11.90 -4.96
C GLY A 2 -14.09 12.55 -6.02
N ALA A 3 -13.52 12.72 -7.20
CA ALA A 3 -14.19 13.21 -8.39
C ALA A 3 -13.74 12.43 -9.61
N ASP A 4 -14.70 11.97 -10.42
CA ASP A 4 -14.47 11.21 -11.64
C ASP A 4 -14.99 11.99 -12.85
N TYR A 5 -14.21 11.94 -13.92
CA TYR A 5 -14.58 12.36 -15.26
C TYR A 5 -14.76 11.14 -16.15
N LYS A 6 -15.86 11.07 -16.88
CA LYS A 6 -16.15 9.97 -17.81
C LYS A 6 -16.61 10.50 -19.16
N LYS A 7 -15.91 10.12 -20.22
CA LYS A 7 -16.28 10.46 -21.61
C LYS A 7 -15.62 9.49 -22.60
N ASP A 8 -16.35 9.03 -23.60
CA ASP A 8 -15.86 8.32 -24.79
C ASP A 8 -14.91 7.14 -24.47
N GLY A 9 -15.27 6.33 -23.46
CA GLY A 9 -14.48 5.18 -23.03
C GLY A 9 -13.35 5.53 -22.04
N LEU A 10 -13.08 6.82 -21.79
CA LEU A 10 -12.18 7.28 -20.74
C LEU A 10 -12.95 7.50 -19.43
N LEU A 11 -12.40 6.97 -18.35
CA LEU A 11 -12.71 7.35 -16.98
C LEU A 11 -11.40 7.80 -16.34
N ALA A 12 -11.37 8.98 -15.73
CA ALA A 12 -10.22 9.45 -14.97
C ALA A 12 -10.73 10.12 -13.69
N GLY A 13 -10.04 9.90 -12.59
CA GLY A 13 -10.45 10.45 -11.31
C GLY A 13 -9.30 10.70 -10.36
N VAL A 14 -9.62 11.46 -9.33
CA VAL A 14 -8.75 11.75 -8.19
C VAL A 14 -9.53 11.59 -6.90
N GLY A 15 -8.84 11.19 -5.83
CA GLY A 15 -9.44 11.02 -4.52
C GLY A 15 -8.52 11.50 -3.41
N ILE A 16 -9.15 11.90 -2.31
CA ILE A 16 -8.48 12.27 -1.06
C ILE A 16 -9.16 11.52 0.07
N GLU A 17 -8.37 10.88 0.93
CA GLU A 17 -8.82 10.21 2.14
C GLU A 17 -8.22 10.89 3.37
N LEU A 18 -9.07 11.19 4.35
CA LEU A 18 -8.67 11.61 5.69
C LEU A 18 -8.99 10.49 6.66
N LEU A 19 -7.97 9.94 7.32
CA LEU A 19 -8.10 8.91 8.34
C LEU A 19 -7.69 9.49 9.70
N SER A 20 -8.51 9.30 10.74
CA SER A 20 -8.18 9.63 12.13
C SER A 20 -8.34 8.38 13.00
N LEU A 21 -7.23 7.87 13.50
CA LEU A 21 -7.15 6.68 14.32
C LEU A 21 -6.73 7.05 15.75
N LYS A 22 -7.36 6.42 16.74
CA LYS A 22 -6.95 6.47 18.15
C LYS A 22 -6.32 5.12 18.52
N PRO A 23 -4.96 5.01 18.56
CA PRO A 23 -4.29 3.72 18.76
C PRO A 23 -4.49 3.13 20.15
N ARG A 24 -4.63 3.99 21.17
CA ARG A 24 -4.80 3.59 22.57
C ARG A 24 -5.87 4.43 23.26
N THR A 25 -6.55 3.84 24.24
CA THR A 25 -7.52 4.53 25.11
C THR A 25 -6.96 4.82 26.49
N SER A 26 -5.89 4.14 26.90
CA SER A 26 -5.20 4.33 28.18
C SER A 26 -3.73 3.92 28.10
N ALA A 27 -2.92 4.45 29.01
CA ALA A 27 -1.54 4.04 29.26
C ALA A 27 -1.28 3.89 30.75
N LEU A 28 -0.23 3.15 31.11
CA LEU A 28 0.30 3.10 32.49
C LEU A 28 1.45 4.10 32.60
N GLY A 29 1.38 4.98 33.59
CA GLY A 29 2.44 5.88 33.92
C GLY A 29 3.56 5.23 34.74
N ALA A 30 4.63 5.96 34.99
CA ALA A 30 5.79 5.50 35.75
C ALA A 30 5.46 5.11 37.20
N ASN A 31 4.42 5.69 37.78
CA ASN A 31 3.92 5.40 39.12
C ASN A 31 2.98 4.19 39.17
N GLY A 32 2.68 3.56 38.00
CA GLY A 32 1.72 2.45 37.89
C GLY A 32 0.26 2.89 37.76
N ASP A 33 -0.05 4.17 37.80
CA ASP A 33 -1.40 4.69 37.62
C ASP A 33 -1.82 4.60 36.16
N LYS A 34 -3.13 4.38 35.94
CA LYS A 34 -3.73 4.32 34.63
C LYS A 34 -4.24 5.69 34.20
N TYR A 35 -3.67 6.22 33.12
CA TYR A 35 -4.05 7.50 32.51
C TYR A 35 -4.94 7.27 31.29
N LYS A 36 -6.00 8.07 31.15
CA LYS A 36 -6.81 8.12 29.94
C LYS A 36 -6.00 8.84 28.85
N ILE A 37 -5.98 8.26 27.64
CA ILE A 37 -5.24 8.78 26.49
C ILE A 37 -6.24 9.22 25.43
N ASP A 38 -6.02 10.41 24.88
CA ASP A 38 -6.84 10.98 23.80
C ASP A 38 -6.03 11.25 22.52
N GLU A 39 -4.75 10.90 22.48
CA GLU A 39 -3.87 11.09 21.33
C GLU A 39 -4.41 10.34 20.10
N ARG A 40 -4.38 11.02 18.97
CA ARG A 40 -4.82 10.53 17.66
C ARG A 40 -3.74 10.69 16.62
N ILE A 41 -3.71 9.76 15.67
CA ILE A 41 -2.95 9.93 14.44
C ILE A 41 -3.93 10.26 13.32
N THR A 42 -3.77 11.43 12.71
CA THR A 42 -4.57 11.87 11.57
C THR A 42 -3.68 11.91 10.33
N THR A 43 -4.13 11.26 9.26
CA THR A 43 -3.36 11.11 8.03
C THR A 43 -4.19 11.50 6.82
N LEU A 44 -3.51 12.00 5.80
CA LEU A 44 -4.08 12.35 4.51
C LEU A 44 -3.43 11.49 3.43
N SER A 45 -4.26 10.92 2.57
CA SER A 45 -3.82 10.12 1.43
C SER A 45 -4.47 10.63 0.15
N TYR A 46 -3.77 10.48 -0.97
CA TYR A 46 -4.19 10.93 -2.28
C TYR A 46 -4.18 9.77 -3.25
N GLU A 47 -5.13 9.74 -4.15
CA GLU A 47 -5.12 8.81 -5.26
C GLU A 47 -5.43 9.51 -6.58
N ALA A 48 -4.91 8.94 -7.68
CA ALA A 48 -5.32 9.27 -9.03
C ALA A 48 -5.47 7.96 -9.81
N HIS A 49 -6.50 7.87 -10.63
CA HIS A 49 -6.74 6.70 -11.47
C HIS A 49 -7.23 7.08 -12.85
N ALA A 50 -6.97 6.20 -13.80
CA ALA A 50 -7.50 6.32 -15.15
C ALA A 50 -7.81 4.93 -15.72
N LYS A 51 -8.88 4.85 -16.52
CA LYS A 51 -9.28 3.67 -17.27
C LYS A 51 -9.71 4.11 -18.66
N TYR A 52 -9.17 3.46 -19.67
CA TYR A 52 -9.55 3.68 -21.06
C TYR A 52 -9.98 2.38 -21.71
N THR A 53 -11.15 2.39 -22.33
CA THR A 53 -11.68 1.25 -23.07
C THR A 53 -12.15 1.73 -24.45
N HIS A 54 -11.47 1.28 -25.49
CA HIS A 54 -11.82 1.61 -26.86
C HIS A 54 -11.52 0.43 -27.79
N LYS A 55 -12.54 -0.02 -28.53
CA LYS A 55 -12.44 -1.20 -29.42
C LYS A 55 -11.87 -2.42 -28.68
N ALA A 56 -10.66 -2.86 -29.06
CA ALA A 56 -9.98 -4.00 -28.47
C ALA A 56 -9.03 -3.61 -27.30
N TRP A 57 -8.86 -2.34 -27.00
CA TRP A 57 -7.96 -1.86 -25.96
C TRP A 57 -8.67 -1.69 -24.61
N PHE A 58 -8.03 -2.18 -23.57
CA PHE A 58 -8.32 -1.87 -22.19
C PHE A 58 -7.02 -1.46 -21.51
N ILE A 59 -6.98 -0.24 -20.98
CA ILE A 59 -5.83 0.31 -20.25
C ILE A 59 -6.36 0.84 -18.93
N ALA A 60 -5.73 0.46 -17.82
CA ALA A 60 -6.07 0.98 -16.50
C ALA A 60 -4.80 1.26 -15.70
N ALA A 61 -4.79 2.37 -14.99
CA ALA A 61 -3.70 2.77 -14.10
C ALA A 61 -4.24 3.41 -12.83
N LYS A 62 -3.52 3.24 -11.74
CA LYS A 62 -3.79 3.92 -10.47
C LYS A 62 -2.47 4.26 -9.78
N SER A 63 -2.44 5.42 -9.14
CA SER A 63 -1.35 5.85 -8.27
C SER A 63 -1.92 6.31 -6.93
N VAL A 64 -1.28 5.91 -5.84
CA VAL A 64 -1.65 6.28 -4.47
C VAL A 64 -0.40 6.81 -3.77
N LEU A 65 -0.52 7.98 -3.15
CA LEU A 65 0.41 8.51 -2.17
C LEU A 65 -0.29 8.48 -0.82
N GLY A 66 0.05 7.52 0.02
CA GLY A 66 -0.70 7.24 1.22
C GLY A 66 0.12 7.28 2.49
N SER A 67 -0.59 7.47 3.59
CA SER A 67 -0.05 7.45 4.94
C SER A 67 -0.95 6.60 5.82
N ASN A 68 -0.38 5.57 6.49
CA ASN A 68 -1.11 4.69 7.40
C ASN A 68 -2.31 3.98 6.73
N LEU A 69 -2.10 3.38 5.56
CA LEU A 69 -3.16 2.72 4.78
C LEU A 69 -3.49 1.29 5.22
N THR A 70 -2.96 0.80 6.33
CA THR A 70 -3.16 -0.58 6.80
C THR A 70 -4.64 -0.95 6.90
N GLN A 71 -5.51 -0.05 7.35
CA GLN A 71 -6.95 -0.30 7.48
C GLN A 71 -7.67 -0.39 6.13
N ALA A 72 -7.11 0.22 5.09
CA ALA A 72 -7.62 0.13 3.71
C ALA A 72 -6.92 -0.98 2.90
N SER A 73 -6.36 -2.00 3.56
CA SER A 73 -5.58 -3.08 2.93
C SER A 73 -4.36 -2.59 2.15
N GLY A 74 -3.89 -1.38 2.45
CA GLY A 74 -2.69 -0.77 1.88
C GLY A 74 -1.44 -1.05 2.71
N LEU A 75 -0.32 -0.55 2.21
CA LEU A 75 0.98 -0.59 2.90
C LEU A 75 1.15 0.61 3.83
N GLY A 76 2.13 0.51 4.74
CA GLY A 76 2.47 1.54 5.70
C GLY A 76 1.92 1.23 7.08
N GLY A 77 1.66 2.28 7.84
CA GLY A 77 1.25 2.19 9.23
C GLY A 77 1.72 3.43 9.98
N PHE A 78 2.09 3.27 11.22
CA PHE A 78 2.60 4.37 12.04
C PHE A 78 3.62 3.86 13.06
N GLY A 79 4.49 4.74 13.52
CA GLY A 79 5.43 4.47 14.58
C GLY A 79 5.27 5.44 15.74
N ILE A 80 5.84 5.08 16.89
CA ILE A 80 5.92 5.96 18.05
C ILE A 80 7.03 6.98 17.80
N LYS A 81 6.75 8.28 17.96
CA LYS A 81 7.74 9.35 17.83
C LYS A 81 8.21 9.92 19.18
N SER A 82 7.38 9.79 20.21
CA SER A 82 7.75 10.17 21.57
C SER A 82 6.85 9.49 22.60
N VAL A 83 7.35 9.36 23.82
CA VAL A 83 6.64 8.82 24.98
C VAL A 83 6.74 9.85 26.11
N ASN A 84 5.63 10.17 26.76
CA ASN A 84 5.62 10.93 27.99
C ASN A 84 5.98 9.97 29.13
N GLU A 85 7.12 10.20 29.78
CA GLU A 85 7.65 9.31 30.83
C GLU A 85 6.73 9.24 32.06
N HIS A 86 5.99 10.31 32.37
CA HIS A 86 5.10 10.34 33.51
C HIS A 86 3.79 9.59 33.29
N THR A 87 3.13 9.84 32.16
CA THR A 87 1.79 9.28 31.85
C THR A 87 1.83 8.03 30.99
N GLY A 88 2.96 7.72 30.34
CA GLY A 88 3.08 6.67 29.33
C GLY A 88 2.36 6.98 28.01
N GLU A 89 1.86 8.22 27.82
CA GLU A 89 1.23 8.64 26.58
C GLU A 89 2.21 8.65 25.43
N GLN A 90 1.79 8.08 24.30
CA GLN A 90 2.60 7.97 23.09
C GLN A 90 2.08 8.92 22.02
N LYS A 91 3.00 9.66 21.38
CA LYS A 91 2.71 10.37 20.13
C LYS A 91 3.19 9.57 18.94
N TYR A 92 2.52 9.72 17.81
CA TYR A 92 2.72 8.88 16.64
C TYR A 92 3.13 9.69 15.42
N THR A 93 3.83 9.05 14.49
CA THR A 93 4.13 9.56 13.16
C THR A 93 3.75 8.50 12.10
N PRO A 94 3.05 8.87 11.00
CA PRO A 94 2.67 7.91 9.98
C PRO A 94 3.86 7.51 9.10
N ILE A 95 3.87 6.24 8.69
CA ILE A 95 4.73 5.75 7.62
C ILE A 95 4.02 6.01 6.30
N ARG A 96 4.71 6.69 5.38
CA ARG A 96 4.21 7.03 4.05
C ARG A 96 4.65 6.00 3.02
N PHE A 97 3.75 5.69 2.09
CA PHE A 97 4.00 4.82 0.95
C PHE A 97 3.49 5.46 -0.35
N SER A 98 4.21 5.22 -1.43
CA SER A 98 3.67 5.39 -2.77
C SER A 98 3.39 4.03 -3.38
N SER A 99 2.31 3.89 -4.12
CA SER A 99 1.96 2.68 -4.86
C SER A 99 1.35 3.07 -6.20
N SER A 100 1.84 2.48 -7.28
CA SER A 100 1.33 2.74 -8.63
C SER A 100 1.28 1.44 -9.42
N TRP A 101 0.28 1.30 -10.28
CA TRP A 101 0.20 0.17 -11.19
C TRP A 101 -0.40 0.56 -12.54
N LEU A 102 -0.05 -0.21 -13.55
CA LEU A 102 -0.56 -0.13 -14.92
C LEU A 102 -0.98 -1.53 -15.37
N ASN A 103 -2.15 -1.61 -15.99
CA ASN A 103 -2.65 -2.81 -16.65
C ASN A 103 -3.05 -2.48 -18.09
N VAL A 104 -2.57 -3.26 -19.04
CA VAL A 104 -2.88 -3.10 -20.46
C VAL A 104 -3.30 -4.44 -21.03
N VAL A 105 -4.50 -4.51 -21.60
CA VAL A 105 -5.04 -5.70 -22.27
C VAL A 105 -5.47 -5.31 -23.68
N TYR A 106 -5.16 -6.17 -24.64
CA TYR A 106 -5.54 -5.97 -26.04
C TYR A 106 -6.20 -7.21 -26.62
N GLY A 107 -7.25 -7.03 -27.40
CA GLY A 107 -7.87 -8.09 -28.17
C GLY A 107 -9.33 -8.35 -27.81
N GLN A 108 -9.94 -9.30 -28.50
CA GLN A 108 -11.34 -9.71 -28.30
C GLN A 108 -11.45 -11.21 -27.98
N LYS A 109 -11.16 -12.07 -28.94
CA LYS A 109 -11.14 -13.52 -28.77
C LYS A 109 -9.90 -13.99 -28.00
N TRP A 110 -8.74 -13.57 -28.47
CA TRP A 110 -7.46 -13.67 -27.77
C TRP A 110 -7.14 -12.34 -27.13
N LYS A 111 -6.88 -12.33 -25.83
CA LYS A 111 -6.58 -11.13 -25.06
C LYS A 111 -5.26 -11.30 -24.31
N PRO A 112 -4.11 -11.01 -24.93
CA PRO A 112 -2.89 -10.79 -24.19
C PRO A 112 -3.01 -9.56 -23.29
N GLY A 113 -2.45 -9.65 -22.12
CA GLY A 113 -2.39 -8.57 -21.14
C GLY A 113 -1.05 -8.51 -20.42
N ILE A 114 -0.70 -7.33 -19.95
CA ILE A 114 0.46 -7.08 -19.09
C ILE A 114 0.05 -6.25 -17.89
N PHE A 115 0.64 -6.54 -16.76
CA PHE A 115 0.50 -5.80 -15.52
C PHE A 115 1.87 -5.43 -14.96
N VAL A 116 2.02 -4.20 -14.49
CA VAL A 116 3.21 -3.75 -13.74
C VAL A 116 2.72 -2.95 -12.54
N GLY A 117 3.22 -3.29 -11.36
CA GLY A 117 2.97 -2.58 -10.10
C GLY A 117 4.28 -2.26 -9.39
N TYR A 118 4.33 -1.10 -8.74
CA TYR A 118 5.44 -0.66 -7.91
C TYR A 118 4.94 0.00 -6.64
N ALA A 119 5.53 -0.36 -5.50
CA ALA A 119 5.29 0.30 -4.23
C ALA A 119 6.61 0.61 -3.53
N LYS A 120 6.66 1.75 -2.81
CA LYS A 120 7.86 2.23 -2.13
C LYS A 120 7.54 2.84 -0.77
N ASN A 121 8.32 2.46 0.25
CA ASN A 121 8.35 3.13 1.54
C ASN A 121 9.02 4.50 1.40
N LEU A 122 8.32 5.56 1.80
CA LEU A 122 8.82 6.94 1.78
C LEU A 122 9.29 7.41 3.16
N GLY A 123 9.18 6.54 4.18
CA GLY A 123 9.56 6.84 5.56
C GLY A 123 8.54 7.68 6.31
N THR A 124 8.99 8.25 7.42
CA THR A 124 8.23 9.11 8.33
C THR A 124 8.68 10.57 8.24
N SER A 125 7.84 11.49 8.68
CA SER A 125 8.20 12.92 8.75
C SER A 125 9.02 13.23 10.00
N ASP A 126 8.77 12.48 11.09
CA ASP A 126 9.48 12.62 12.37
C ASP A 126 10.37 11.40 12.58
N ALA A 127 11.41 11.55 13.39
CA ALA A 127 12.17 10.42 13.89
C ALA A 127 11.28 9.52 14.77
N LEU A 128 11.58 8.24 14.78
CA LEU A 128 10.93 7.26 15.63
C LEU A 128 11.61 7.21 17.00
N TYR A 129 10.82 6.97 18.02
CA TYR A 129 11.30 6.81 19.38
C TYR A 129 12.02 5.46 19.53
N ALA A 130 13.33 5.53 19.77
CA ALA A 130 14.21 4.38 19.94
C ALA A 130 15.19 4.67 21.12
N PRO A 131 14.72 4.64 22.37
CA PRO A 131 15.54 4.97 23.53
C PRO A 131 16.68 3.97 23.69
N ASN A 132 17.88 4.47 24.02
CA ASN A 132 19.06 3.65 24.31
C ASN A 132 19.45 2.66 23.20
N GLY A 133 19.16 2.99 21.92
CA GLY A 133 19.46 2.12 20.78
C GLY A 133 18.54 0.90 20.64
N THR A 134 17.38 0.91 21.31
CA THR A 134 16.36 -0.13 21.12
C THR A 134 15.70 0.01 19.76
N ASP A 135 15.04 -1.07 19.29
CA ASP A 135 14.27 -1.03 18.05
C ASP A 135 13.05 -0.12 18.20
N ALA A 136 12.84 0.73 17.21
CA ALA A 136 11.67 1.59 17.16
C ALA A 136 10.39 0.76 16.98
N GLN A 137 9.37 1.05 17.77
CA GLN A 137 8.08 0.38 17.66
C GLN A 137 7.24 0.98 16.54
N VAL A 138 6.86 0.13 15.59
CA VAL A 138 6.00 0.47 14.46
C VAL A 138 4.86 -0.54 14.32
N TYR A 139 3.74 -0.07 13.81
CA TYR A 139 2.50 -0.83 13.65
C TYR A 139 1.98 -0.67 12.23
N GLY A 140 1.66 -1.75 11.55
CA GLY A 140 1.10 -1.69 10.20
C GLY A 140 1.48 -2.86 9.32
N THR A 141 1.14 -2.77 8.04
CA THR A 141 1.41 -3.77 7.02
C THR A 141 2.65 -3.38 6.21
N GLY A 142 3.60 -4.32 6.07
CA GLY A 142 4.83 -4.11 5.31
C GLY A 142 5.80 -3.15 5.99
N ILE A 143 5.88 -3.15 7.30
CA ILE A 143 6.74 -2.25 8.11
C ILE A 143 8.23 -2.41 7.82
N ASN A 144 8.68 -3.60 7.38
CA ASN A 144 10.08 -3.89 7.00
C ASN A 144 10.28 -3.89 5.48
N LEU A 145 9.25 -3.51 4.71
CA LEU A 145 9.28 -3.49 3.26
C LEU A 145 9.77 -2.11 2.78
N ASP A 146 10.85 -2.11 2.01
CA ASP A 146 11.36 -0.92 1.34
C ASP A 146 10.61 -0.67 0.03
N GLN A 147 10.56 -1.69 -0.82
CA GLN A 147 9.87 -1.59 -2.10
C GLN A 147 9.34 -2.95 -2.56
N LEU A 148 8.32 -2.90 -3.40
CA LEU A 148 7.70 -4.06 -4.05
C LEU A 148 7.52 -3.76 -5.53
N VAL A 149 7.99 -4.69 -6.36
CA VAL A 149 7.72 -4.71 -7.81
C VAL A 149 6.88 -5.94 -8.10
N THR A 150 5.82 -5.78 -8.86
CA THR A 150 5.05 -6.90 -9.42
C THR A 150 4.93 -6.72 -10.92
N ALA A 151 5.28 -7.74 -11.69
CA ALA A 151 5.11 -7.76 -13.14
C ALA A 151 4.39 -9.04 -13.53
N GLY A 152 3.42 -8.94 -14.42
CA GLY A 152 2.64 -10.08 -14.88
C GLY A 152 2.34 -10.01 -16.37
N ALA A 153 2.16 -11.19 -16.96
CA ALA A 153 1.64 -11.35 -18.31
C ALA A 153 0.50 -12.36 -18.27
N GLU A 154 -0.56 -12.06 -18.97
CA GLU A 154 -1.72 -12.94 -19.09
C GLU A 154 -2.11 -13.16 -20.55
N LEU A 155 -2.69 -14.31 -20.82
CA LEU A 155 -3.36 -14.60 -22.07
C LEU A 155 -4.71 -15.20 -21.79
N THR A 156 -5.79 -14.58 -22.26
CA THR A 156 -7.13 -15.15 -22.19
C THR A 156 -7.66 -15.51 -23.58
N TYR A 157 -8.40 -16.62 -23.65
CA TYR A 157 -9.07 -17.10 -24.84
C TYR A 157 -10.58 -17.21 -24.57
N ASN A 158 -11.36 -16.44 -25.30
CA ASN A 158 -12.82 -16.36 -25.13
C ASN A 158 -13.53 -17.04 -26.30
N VAL A 159 -14.38 -18.01 -25.98
CA VAL A 159 -15.29 -18.68 -26.94
C VAL A 159 -16.70 -18.69 -26.35
N PRO A 160 -17.75 -18.99 -27.14
CA PRO A 160 -19.10 -19.12 -26.60
C PRO A 160 -19.14 -20.08 -25.42
N HIS A 161 -19.71 -19.61 -24.29
CA HIS A 161 -19.86 -20.33 -23.02
C HIS A 161 -18.58 -20.67 -22.24
N TRP A 162 -17.36 -20.40 -22.76
CA TRP A 162 -16.13 -20.70 -22.09
C TRP A 162 -15.11 -19.57 -22.18
N LYS A 163 -14.39 -19.39 -21.09
CA LYS A 163 -13.21 -18.54 -21.02
C LYS A 163 -12.05 -19.33 -20.43
N PHE A 164 -10.91 -19.32 -21.10
CA PHE A 164 -9.66 -19.90 -20.62
C PHE A 164 -8.65 -18.78 -20.36
N GLY A 165 -7.89 -18.91 -19.30
CA GLY A 165 -6.86 -17.94 -18.93
C GLY A 165 -5.58 -18.62 -18.46
N LEU A 166 -4.46 -18.04 -18.84
CA LEU A 166 -3.14 -18.37 -18.30
C LEU A 166 -2.47 -17.07 -17.86
N GLU A 167 -1.99 -17.03 -16.63
CA GLU A 167 -1.29 -15.89 -16.06
C GLU A 167 0.05 -16.32 -15.48
N TYR A 168 1.09 -15.54 -15.72
CA TYR A 168 2.35 -15.59 -15.02
C TYR A 168 2.56 -14.27 -14.27
N THR A 169 2.95 -14.34 -12.99
CA THR A 169 3.24 -13.18 -12.16
C THR A 169 4.57 -13.37 -11.45
N LEU A 170 5.46 -12.39 -11.59
CA LEU A 170 6.68 -12.23 -10.81
C LEU A 170 6.44 -11.12 -9.78
N SER A 171 6.70 -11.40 -8.49
CA SER A 171 6.74 -10.40 -7.44
C SER A 171 8.11 -10.39 -6.78
N SER A 172 8.71 -9.22 -6.64
CA SER A 172 9.99 -9.02 -5.96
C SER A 172 9.81 -7.97 -4.89
N ALA A 173 10.11 -8.33 -3.63
CA ALA A 173 9.98 -7.47 -2.46
C ALA A 173 11.37 -7.31 -1.81
N TRP A 174 11.71 -6.09 -1.43
CA TRP A 174 12.95 -5.77 -0.73
C TRP A 174 12.65 -5.49 0.73
N TYR A 175 13.09 -6.39 1.59
CA TYR A 175 12.97 -6.28 3.05
C TYR A 175 14.30 -5.92 3.67
N GLY A 176 14.28 -5.18 4.76
CA GLY A 176 15.49 -4.78 5.48
C GLY A 176 15.20 -4.26 6.88
N SER A 177 16.13 -3.48 7.41
CA SER A 177 16.10 -2.94 8.77
C SER A 177 15.54 -1.52 8.78
N LEU A 178 14.67 -1.24 9.75
CA LEU A 178 14.05 0.07 9.93
C LEU A 178 15.09 1.08 10.47
N ASN A 179 15.19 2.22 9.78
CA ASN A 179 15.96 3.36 10.27
C ASN A 179 15.09 4.27 11.15
N ALA A 180 15.37 4.30 12.44
CA ALA A 180 14.61 5.09 13.39
C ALA A 180 14.64 6.61 13.10
N SER A 181 15.68 7.14 12.46
CA SER A 181 15.79 8.58 12.21
C SER A 181 14.79 9.12 11.17
N ASN A 182 14.27 8.27 10.29
CA ASN A 182 13.40 8.69 9.17
C ASN A 182 12.38 7.66 8.69
N GLY A 183 12.24 6.51 9.39
CA GLY A 183 11.28 5.45 9.04
C GLY A 183 11.52 4.76 7.70
N LYS A 184 12.66 4.97 7.04
CA LYS A 184 13.06 4.27 5.81
C LYS A 184 13.72 2.93 6.14
N ILE A 185 13.67 2.02 5.19
CA ILE A 185 14.29 0.70 5.32
C ILE A 185 15.68 0.73 4.69
N ARG A 186 16.66 0.13 5.39
CA ARG A 186 18.06 0.02 4.97
C ARG A 186 18.50 -1.44 4.94
N ASP A 187 19.68 -1.68 4.36
CA ASP A 187 20.32 -3.00 4.29
C ASP A 187 19.37 -4.05 3.70
N THR A 188 18.78 -3.70 2.56
CA THR A 188 17.69 -4.47 1.97
C THR A 188 18.19 -5.68 1.20
N HIS A 189 17.43 -6.78 1.28
CA HIS A 189 17.60 -7.97 0.46
C HIS A 189 16.30 -8.27 -0.30
N ALA A 190 16.42 -8.76 -1.52
CA ALA A 190 15.28 -9.10 -2.36
C ALA A 190 14.77 -10.50 -2.06
N VAL A 191 13.44 -10.64 -1.99
CA VAL A 191 12.74 -11.92 -1.97
C VAL A 191 11.82 -11.95 -3.18
N CYS A 192 11.97 -12.97 -4.02
CA CYS A 192 11.21 -13.13 -5.25
C CYS A 192 10.22 -14.29 -5.14
N ASN A 193 9.05 -14.10 -5.75
CA ASN A 193 8.02 -15.13 -5.88
C ASN A 193 7.55 -15.18 -7.33
N ASN A 194 7.31 -16.40 -7.83
CA ASN A 194 6.76 -16.66 -9.15
C ASN A 194 5.45 -17.41 -8.99
N ARG A 195 4.41 -16.98 -9.68
CA ARG A 195 3.10 -17.62 -9.69
C ARG A 195 2.64 -17.87 -11.12
N ILE A 196 2.11 -19.06 -11.37
CA ILE A 196 1.41 -19.42 -12.59
C ILE A 196 -0.02 -19.80 -12.22
N VAL A 197 -0.99 -19.25 -12.92
CA VAL A 197 -2.41 -19.56 -12.73
C VAL A 197 -3.02 -19.93 -14.08
N ALA A 198 -3.72 -21.08 -14.10
CA ALA A 198 -4.54 -21.49 -15.23
C ALA A 198 -6.01 -21.53 -14.78
N VAL A 199 -6.91 -20.97 -15.58
CA VAL A 199 -8.34 -20.86 -15.28
C VAL A 199 -9.17 -21.32 -16.46
N ALA A 200 -10.24 -22.10 -16.19
CA ALA A 200 -11.30 -22.37 -17.13
C ALA A 200 -12.63 -21.97 -16.47
N MET A 201 -13.43 -21.14 -17.14
CA MET A 201 -14.73 -20.66 -16.65
C MET A 201 -15.81 -20.95 -17.67
N PHE A 202 -16.92 -21.53 -17.23
CA PHE A 202 -18.15 -21.65 -17.98
C PHE A 202 -19.04 -20.44 -17.67
N MET A 203 -19.62 -19.81 -18.72
CA MET A 203 -20.42 -18.58 -18.62
C MET A 203 -21.80 -18.76 -19.25
#